data_ca135111ef3a40b7a564978c85069133
#
_entry.id   ca135111ef3a40b7a564978c85069133
#
_cell.length_a   1.000
_cell.length_b   1.000
_cell.length_c   1.000
_cell.angle_alpha   90.00
_cell.angle_beta   90.00
_cell.angle_gamma   90.00
#
_symmetry.space_group_name_H-M   'P 1'
#
loop_
_entity.id
_entity.type
_entity.pdbx_description
1 polymer ?
#
loop_
_entity_poly.entity_id
_entity_poly.type
_entity_poly.pdbx_seq_one_letter_code
_entity_poly.pdbx_strand_id
1 'polypeptide(L)'
;MKFKKNLQERKVAFVTLGCKVNQYETDKIMEEFIQNGWRVVDFTEIADVYIVNSCSVTNLATRKTRNYLSRAKKLGGVVVLIGCYAQELSTKEEAEKILNVDIILGNYEKTKVFDMVNNYLKENKSLFEVSNIGEYREYNESSIKNEAFNIRESVKIEDGCNNFCSYCIIPYVRGRVRSRKLENIISEIEKLVETGVKEVVLVGIEIASYGKDLDYSINLIDVIEEVNKIEGLERIRLGSIEPRILTDDNIKRLSKIPKLCHHFHISVQSMDDSVLKNMNRKYDSYFVIDVINKIRQYFDDAAITCDIIVGFPKESDKQFENTLNNVQKVGFYEVHAFKYSKRKWTVASKMDGQVDPKISDLRSKKLVEIANCLKKKYMEKFLGKNCPVLFESYKDGYLEGYTSNYIKVKAKGDNFLWGKIQEVELYSIEKDYMLGNILQ
;
A
#
# COMPACT_ATOMS: atom_id res chain seq x y z
N MET A 1 -28.02 40.14 23.71
CA MET A 1 -28.24 38.75 23.31
C MET A 1 -27.59 38.52 21.95
N LYS A 2 -26.36 37.96 21.93
CA LYS A 2 -25.69 37.57 20.69
C LYS A 2 -26.22 36.21 20.28
N PHE A 3 -26.92 36.10 19.18
CA PHE A 3 -27.30 34.86 18.53
C PHE A 3 -26.00 34.06 18.27
N LYS A 4 -25.75 32.99 19.02
CA LYS A 4 -24.88 31.90 18.59
C LYS A 4 -25.52 31.31 17.33
N LYS A 5 -25.04 31.67 16.13
CA LYS A 5 -25.30 30.87 14.94
C LYS A 5 -24.89 29.45 15.31
N ASN A 6 -25.84 28.53 15.34
CA ASN A 6 -25.55 27.10 15.32
C ASN A 6 -24.77 26.85 14.02
N LEU A 7 -23.45 26.85 14.11
CA LEU A 7 -22.59 26.33 13.05
C LEU A 7 -22.93 24.85 12.97
N GLN A 8 -23.75 24.48 12.01
CA GLN A 8 -24.00 23.09 11.71
C GLN A 8 -22.64 22.46 11.40
N GLU A 9 -22.28 21.43 12.16
CA GLU A 9 -21.01 20.72 12.01
C GLU A 9 -20.89 20.20 10.58
N ARG A 10 -19.87 20.65 9.83
CA ARG A 10 -19.64 20.22 8.46
C ARG A 10 -19.19 18.77 8.42
N LYS A 11 -19.70 18.02 7.46
CA LYS A 11 -19.42 16.60 7.27
C LYS A 11 -18.57 16.35 6.03
N VAL A 12 -17.58 15.51 6.17
CA VAL A 12 -16.74 15.03 5.06
C VAL A 12 -16.69 13.51 5.02
N ALA A 13 -16.77 12.95 3.84
CA ALA A 13 -16.69 11.51 3.62
C ALA A 13 -15.50 11.19 2.70
N PHE A 14 -14.76 10.12 3.03
CA PHE A 14 -13.58 9.68 2.28
C PHE A 14 -13.78 8.29 1.70
N VAL A 15 -13.22 8.06 0.53
CA VAL A 15 -12.97 6.73 0.00
C VAL A 15 -11.58 6.67 -0.63
N THR A 16 -10.83 5.65 -0.25
CA THR A 16 -9.48 5.40 -0.77
C THR A 16 -9.47 4.17 -1.65
N LEU A 17 -8.90 4.32 -2.84
CA LEU A 17 -8.65 3.23 -3.77
C LEU A 17 -7.14 3.12 -4.01
N GLY A 18 -6.65 1.89 -4.14
CA GLY A 18 -5.25 1.64 -4.51
C GLY A 18 -4.39 1.06 -3.40
N CYS A 19 -3.25 1.69 -3.14
CA CYS A 19 -2.19 1.17 -2.29
C CYS A 19 -2.16 1.80 -0.89
N LYS A 20 -1.29 1.28 -0.03
CA LYS A 20 -1.04 1.82 1.33
C LYS A 20 -0.56 3.28 1.31
N VAL A 21 0.13 3.70 0.24
CA VAL A 21 0.52 5.11 0.07
C VAL A 21 -0.71 6.00 -0.07
N ASN A 22 -1.70 5.61 -0.89
CA ASN A 22 -2.95 6.36 -0.99
C ASN A 22 -3.70 6.39 0.35
N GLN A 23 -3.70 5.27 1.09
CA GLN A 23 -4.34 5.23 2.42
C GLN A 23 -3.67 6.20 3.38
N TYR A 24 -2.35 6.14 3.52
CA TYR A 24 -1.59 7.09 4.34
C TYR A 24 -1.90 8.56 3.99
N GLU A 25 -1.96 8.87 2.70
CA GLU A 25 -2.27 10.22 2.22
C GLU A 25 -3.70 10.64 2.56
N THR A 26 -4.67 9.71 2.48
CA THR A 26 -6.05 9.97 2.91
C THR A 26 -6.13 10.20 4.42
N ASP A 27 -5.43 9.40 5.22
CA ASP A 27 -5.41 9.52 6.68
C ASP A 27 -4.88 10.89 7.12
N LYS A 28 -3.81 11.39 6.48
CA LYS A 28 -3.28 12.74 6.72
C LYS A 28 -4.30 13.85 6.38
N ILE A 29 -4.96 13.73 5.24
CA ILE A 29 -6.00 14.70 4.84
C ILE A 29 -7.17 14.63 5.82
N MET A 30 -7.58 13.44 6.22
CA MET A 30 -8.66 13.23 7.19
C MET A 30 -8.35 13.89 8.53
N GLU A 31 -7.11 13.73 9.03
CA GLU A 31 -6.64 14.38 10.25
C GLU A 31 -6.76 15.90 10.15
N GLU A 32 -6.37 16.51 9.02
CA GLU A 32 -6.47 17.95 8.79
C GLU A 32 -7.94 18.44 8.86
N PHE A 33 -8.89 17.70 8.28
CA PHE A 33 -10.32 18.02 8.38
C PHE A 33 -10.84 17.93 9.82
N ILE A 34 -10.46 16.87 10.56
CA ILE A 34 -10.85 16.66 11.98
C ILE A 34 -10.32 17.80 12.84
N GLN A 35 -9.04 18.18 12.70
CA GLN A 35 -8.40 19.27 13.46
C GLN A 35 -9.07 20.62 13.20
N ASN A 36 -9.68 20.79 12.03
CA ASN A 36 -10.45 21.98 11.66
C ASN A 36 -11.95 21.87 11.97
N GLY A 37 -12.37 20.91 12.81
CA GLY A 37 -13.73 20.79 13.33
C GLY A 37 -14.74 20.17 12.36
N TRP A 38 -14.28 19.43 11.35
CA TRP A 38 -15.16 18.66 10.47
C TRP A 38 -15.41 17.28 11.04
N ARG A 39 -16.62 16.78 10.86
CA ARG A 39 -16.98 15.41 11.21
C ARG A 39 -16.78 14.48 10.03
N VAL A 40 -15.98 13.44 10.22
CA VAL A 40 -15.84 12.36 9.23
C VAL A 40 -17.02 11.40 9.37
N VAL A 41 -17.65 11.09 8.23
CA VAL A 41 -18.81 10.19 8.15
C VAL A 41 -18.57 9.09 7.11
N ASP A 42 -19.39 8.02 7.16
CA ASP A 42 -19.31 6.97 6.14
C ASP A 42 -19.67 7.51 4.77
N PHE A 43 -19.01 6.99 3.71
CA PHE A 43 -19.23 7.45 2.32
C PHE A 43 -20.67 7.21 1.82
N THR A 44 -21.44 6.44 2.55
CA THR A 44 -22.86 6.19 2.25
C THR A 44 -23.82 7.21 2.88
N GLU A 45 -23.33 8.00 3.83
CA GLU A 45 -24.09 9.07 4.48
C GLU A 45 -24.13 10.35 3.65
N ILE A 46 -25.06 11.26 4.00
CA ILE A 46 -25.10 12.60 3.44
C ILE A 46 -23.98 13.43 4.08
N ALA A 47 -23.07 13.95 3.24
CA ALA A 47 -21.95 14.79 3.63
C ALA A 47 -21.89 16.05 2.77
N ASP A 48 -21.27 17.11 3.31
CA ASP A 48 -21.05 18.36 2.57
C ASP A 48 -19.98 18.18 1.50
N VAL A 49 -18.99 17.30 1.74
CA VAL A 49 -17.86 17.03 0.84
C VAL A 49 -17.58 15.54 0.78
N TYR A 50 -17.34 15.03 -0.42
CA TYR A 50 -16.90 13.65 -0.71
C TYR A 50 -15.53 13.67 -1.39
N ILE A 51 -14.54 13.07 -0.76
CA ILE A 51 -13.16 13.01 -1.25
C ILE A 51 -12.86 11.58 -1.72
N VAL A 52 -12.52 11.44 -3.02
CA VAL A 52 -12.15 10.16 -3.63
C VAL A 52 -10.66 10.18 -3.95
N ASN A 53 -9.87 9.49 -3.13
CA ASN A 53 -8.45 9.26 -3.43
C ASN A 53 -8.32 8.07 -4.36
N SER A 54 -7.90 8.33 -5.58
CA SER A 54 -8.05 7.45 -6.74
C SER A 54 -6.78 6.69 -7.10
N CYS A 55 -6.96 5.55 -7.76
CA CYS A 55 -5.90 4.72 -8.31
C CYS A 55 -6.05 4.55 -9.82
N SER A 56 -4.92 4.58 -10.55
CA SER A 56 -4.87 4.34 -12.00
C SER A 56 -4.08 3.09 -12.40
N VAL A 57 -3.67 2.25 -11.44
CA VAL A 57 -2.84 1.07 -11.74
C VAL A 57 -3.61 0.01 -12.53
N THR A 58 -4.91 -0.15 -12.29
CA THR A 58 -5.77 -1.11 -13.00
C THR A 58 -7.05 -0.47 -13.53
N ASN A 59 -7.59 -1.04 -14.63
CA ASN A 59 -8.89 -0.64 -15.19
C ASN A 59 -10.04 -0.80 -14.19
N LEU A 60 -9.95 -1.82 -13.32
CA LEU A 60 -10.92 -2.03 -12.26
C LEU A 60 -10.93 -0.89 -11.25
N ALA A 61 -9.75 -0.41 -10.84
CA ALA A 61 -9.62 0.72 -9.93
C ALA A 61 -10.20 2.00 -10.54
N THR A 62 -9.88 2.30 -11.80
CA THR A 62 -10.44 3.44 -12.53
C THR A 62 -11.98 3.36 -12.62
N ARG A 63 -12.55 2.18 -12.91
CA ARG A 63 -14.00 1.97 -12.95
C ARG A 63 -14.64 2.19 -11.56
N LYS A 64 -14.03 1.64 -10.50
CA LYS A 64 -14.50 1.86 -9.12
C LYS A 64 -14.47 3.35 -8.75
N THR A 65 -13.40 4.08 -9.12
CA THR A 65 -13.31 5.53 -8.91
C THR A 65 -14.51 6.25 -9.52
N ARG A 66 -14.82 6.00 -10.79
CA ARG A 66 -15.97 6.62 -11.47
C ARG A 66 -17.31 6.31 -10.79
N ASN A 67 -17.49 5.09 -10.31
CA ASN A 67 -18.69 4.69 -9.58
C ASN A 67 -18.86 5.48 -8.27
N TYR A 68 -17.78 5.67 -7.50
CA TYR A 68 -17.80 6.47 -6.27
C TYR A 68 -18.09 7.94 -6.55
N LEU A 69 -17.47 8.53 -7.59
CA LEU A 69 -17.73 9.91 -7.99
C LEU A 69 -19.21 10.10 -8.39
N SER A 70 -19.77 9.18 -9.19
CA SER A 70 -21.19 9.23 -9.56
C SER A 70 -22.12 9.08 -8.36
N ARG A 71 -21.75 8.25 -7.37
CA ARG A 71 -22.52 8.10 -6.13
C ARG A 71 -22.46 9.37 -5.29
N ALA A 72 -21.28 9.94 -5.08
CA ALA A 72 -21.09 11.19 -4.35
C ALA A 72 -21.95 12.33 -4.95
N LYS A 73 -21.96 12.48 -6.27
CA LYS A 73 -22.76 13.49 -6.96
C LYS A 73 -24.26 13.32 -6.75
N LYS A 74 -24.76 12.07 -6.69
CA LYS A 74 -26.17 11.79 -6.39
C LYS A 74 -26.55 12.14 -4.95
N LEU A 75 -25.59 12.09 -4.01
CA LEU A 75 -25.80 12.46 -2.62
C LEU A 75 -25.79 13.99 -2.40
N GLY A 76 -25.34 14.79 -3.40
CA GLY A 76 -25.52 16.23 -3.45
C GLY A 76 -24.43 17.08 -2.81
N GLY A 77 -23.36 16.48 -2.27
CA GLY A 77 -22.21 17.22 -1.73
C GLY A 77 -21.18 17.61 -2.79
N VAL A 78 -20.19 18.40 -2.38
CA VAL A 78 -19.02 18.76 -3.21
C VAL A 78 -18.18 17.51 -3.47
N VAL A 79 -17.87 17.23 -4.73
CA VAL A 79 -17.14 16.03 -5.14
C VAL A 79 -15.70 16.38 -5.49
N VAL A 80 -14.76 15.79 -4.75
CA VAL A 80 -13.32 16.01 -4.90
C VAL A 80 -12.64 14.72 -5.39
N LEU A 81 -11.88 14.82 -6.48
CA LEU A 81 -11.05 13.75 -7.01
C LEU A 81 -9.58 14.09 -6.79
N ILE A 82 -8.85 13.18 -6.13
CA ILE A 82 -7.40 13.26 -5.92
C ILE A 82 -6.71 11.95 -6.31
N GLY A 83 -5.39 11.94 -6.33
CA GLY A 83 -4.57 10.74 -6.49
C GLY A 83 -4.20 10.41 -7.93
N CYS A 84 -3.81 9.14 -8.17
CA CYS A 84 -3.19 8.74 -9.43
C CYS A 84 -4.10 8.88 -10.66
N TYR A 85 -5.41 8.64 -10.52
CA TYR A 85 -6.33 8.83 -11.64
C TYR A 85 -6.59 10.32 -11.94
N ALA A 86 -6.63 11.17 -10.91
CA ALA A 86 -6.66 12.62 -11.11
C ALA A 86 -5.43 13.08 -11.90
N GLN A 87 -4.23 12.58 -11.55
CA GLN A 87 -2.99 12.91 -12.24
C GLN A 87 -2.92 12.38 -13.69
N GLU A 88 -3.65 11.30 -14.01
CA GLU A 88 -3.73 10.75 -15.37
C GLU A 88 -4.57 11.63 -16.32
N LEU A 89 -5.41 12.54 -15.79
CA LEU A 89 -6.19 13.48 -16.57
C LEU A 89 -5.30 14.64 -17.04
N SER A 90 -5.13 14.77 -18.34
CA SER A 90 -4.16 15.71 -18.91
C SER A 90 -4.69 17.15 -19.00
N THR A 91 -6.01 17.32 -19.14
CA THR A 91 -6.65 18.62 -19.30
C THR A 91 -7.99 18.69 -18.58
N LYS A 92 -8.43 19.93 -18.33
CA LYS A 92 -9.75 20.19 -17.73
C LYS A 92 -10.87 19.68 -18.64
N GLU A 93 -10.76 19.87 -19.95
CA GLU A 93 -11.76 19.41 -20.93
C GLU A 93 -11.88 17.88 -20.97
N GLU A 94 -10.76 17.15 -20.81
CA GLU A 94 -10.77 15.69 -20.69
C GLU A 94 -11.53 15.27 -19.41
N ALA A 95 -11.27 15.96 -18.32
CA ALA A 95 -11.93 15.71 -17.04
C ALA A 95 -13.44 16.02 -17.07
N GLU A 96 -13.84 17.14 -17.62
CA GLU A 96 -15.25 17.56 -17.74
C GLU A 96 -16.08 16.62 -18.61
N LYS A 97 -15.50 16.06 -19.68
CA LYS A 97 -16.16 15.07 -20.55
C LYS A 97 -16.39 13.71 -19.88
N ILE A 98 -15.56 13.35 -18.91
CA ILE A 98 -15.55 12.01 -18.30
C ILE A 98 -16.24 12.02 -16.94
N LEU A 99 -16.13 13.13 -16.20
CA LEU A 99 -16.42 13.21 -14.78
C LEU A 99 -17.25 14.47 -14.46
N ASN A 100 -18.28 14.29 -13.65
CA ASN A 100 -19.01 15.39 -13.05
C ASN A 100 -18.45 15.63 -11.63
N VAL A 101 -17.31 16.34 -11.54
CA VAL A 101 -16.54 16.55 -10.32
C VAL A 101 -16.27 18.04 -10.13
N ASP A 102 -16.33 18.52 -8.90
CA ASP A 102 -16.22 19.94 -8.58
C ASP A 102 -14.77 20.38 -8.40
N ILE A 103 -13.91 19.49 -7.80
CA ILE A 103 -12.50 19.77 -7.54
C ILE A 103 -11.65 18.56 -8.01
N ILE A 104 -10.61 18.82 -8.80
CA ILE A 104 -9.65 17.81 -9.24
C ILE A 104 -8.25 18.29 -8.91
N LEU A 105 -7.51 17.50 -8.10
CA LEU A 105 -6.14 17.81 -7.72
C LEU A 105 -5.19 16.66 -8.06
N GLY A 106 -4.04 16.99 -8.64
CA GLY A 106 -2.97 16.07 -8.92
C GLY A 106 -2.29 15.51 -7.67
N ASN A 107 -1.31 14.64 -7.87
CA ASN A 107 -0.60 14.00 -6.76
C ASN A 107 0.26 14.98 -5.95
N TYR A 108 0.69 16.09 -6.52
CA TYR A 108 1.43 17.13 -5.81
C TYR A 108 0.50 18.09 -5.07
N GLU A 109 -0.61 18.48 -5.70
CA GLU A 109 -1.56 19.47 -5.19
C GLU A 109 -2.49 18.93 -4.10
N LYS A 110 -2.67 17.62 -4.01
CA LYS A 110 -3.57 16.99 -3.02
C LYS A 110 -3.27 17.32 -1.55
N THR A 111 -2.07 17.79 -1.24
CA THR A 111 -1.73 18.32 0.09
C THR A 111 -2.46 19.60 0.44
N LYS A 112 -3.10 20.27 -0.53
CA LYS A 112 -3.88 21.51 -0.37
C LYS A 112 -5.39 21.26 -0.39
N VAL A 113 -5.83 20.00 -0.31
CA VAL A 113 -7.26 19.64 -0.45
C VAL A 113 -8.15 20.43 0.49
N PHE A 114 -7.76 20.59 1.75
CA PHE A 114 -8.55 21.30 2.75
C PHE A 114 -8.79 22.78 2.35
N ASP A 115 -7.74 23.49 1.95
CA ASP A 115 -7.82 24.89 1.51
C ASP A 115 -8.67 25.01 0.23
N MET A 116 -8.47 24.10 -0.73
CA MET A 116 -9.20 24.10 -2.00
C MET A 116 -10.70 23.86 -1.80
N VAL A 117 -11.06 22.96 -0.89
CA VAL A 117 -12.46 22.73 -0.48
C VAL A 117 -13.06 23.98 0.15
N ASN A 118 -12.34 24.64 1.06
CA ASN A 118 -12.81 25.87 1.69
C ASN A 118 -12.98 27.01 0.68
N ASN A 119 -12.10 27.13 -0.29
CA ASN A 119 -12.21 28.13 -1.38
C ASN A 119 -13.42 27.84 -2.27
N TYR A 120 -13.61 26.56 -2.65
CA TYR A 120 -14.80 26.16 -3.42
C TYR A 120 -16.10 26.49 -2.70
N LEU A 121 -16.19 26.21 -1.40
CA LEU A 121 -17.40 26.47 -0.60
C LEU A 121 -17.71 27.98 -0.46
N LYS A 122 -16.72 28.86 -0.66
CA LYS A 122 -16.91 30.32 -0.66
C LYS A 122 -17.30 30.84 -2.04
N GLU A 123 -16.65 30.36 -3.09
CA GLU A 123 -16.70 30.94 -4.44
C GLU A 123 -17.60 30.15 -5.41
N ASN A 124 -17.91 28.88 -5.09
CA ASN A 124 -18.65 27.92 -5.92
C ASN A 124 -18.09 27.82 -7.36
N LYS A 125 -16.74 27.83 -7.47
CA LYS A 125 -16.04 27.76 -8.75
C LYS A 125 -15.23 26.45 -8.84
N SER A 126 -15.56 25.65 -9.86
CA SER A 126 -14.84 24.37 -10.11
C SER A 126 -13.34 24.56 -10.32
N LEU A 127 -12.55 23.71 -9.67
CA LEU A 127 -11.08 23.75 -9.67
C LEU A 127 -10.49 22.53 -10.38
N PHE A 128 -9.48 22.80 -11.21
CA PHE A 128 -8.65 21.76 -11.82
C PHE A 128 -7.18 22.18 -11.66
N GLU A 129 -6.48 21.51 -10.74
CA GLU A 129 -5.06 21.75 -10.50
C GLU A 129 -4.30 20.40 -10.60
N VAL A 130 -3.72 20.16 -11.76
CA VAL A 130 -2.92 18.97 -12.07
C VAL A 130 -1.65 19.41 -12.78
N SER A 131 -0.59 19.60 -12.01
CA SER A 131 0.71 20.00 -12.54
C SER A 131 1.47 18.81 -13.13
N ASN A 132 2.48 19.09 -13.93
CA ASN A 132 3.39 18.07 -14.43
C ASN A 132 4.25 17.49 -13.28
N ILE A 133 3.86 16.32 -12.79
CA ILE A 133 4.53 15.65 -11.67
C ILE A 133 6.01 15.38 -11.91
N GLY A 134 6.44 15.31 -13.17
CA GLY A 134 7.83 15.10 -13.56
C GLY A 134 8.79 16.26 -13.26
N GLU A 135 8.27 17.46 -12.94
CA GLU A 135 9.07 18.65 -12.62
C GLU A 135 9.49 18.70 -11.15
N TYR A 136 8.76 18.01 -10.27
CA TYR A 136 9.06 18.02 -8.84
C TYR A 136 10.20 17.06 -8.47
N ARG A 137 11.12 17.54 -7.64
CA ARG A 137 12.32 16.80 -7.21
C ARG A 137 12.34 16.55 -5.69
N GLU A 138 11.62 17.34 -4.92
CA GLU A 138 11.59 17.23 -3.46
C GLU A 138 10.33 16.53 -2.99
N TYR A 139 10.45 15.85 -1.85
CA TYR A 139 9.30 15.28 -1.16
C TYR A 139 8.40 16.41 -0.64
N ASN A 140 7.10 16.33 -0.96
CA ASN A 140 6.13 17.33 -0.51
C ASN A 140 5.66 17.01 0.92
N GLU A 141 6.35 17.58 1.91
CA GLU A 141 6.02 17.45 3.32
C GLU A 141 5.00 18.52 3.74
N SER A 142 3.71 18.19 3.71
CA SER A 142 2.63 19.12 4.09
C SER A 142 2.48 19.25 5.61
N SER A 143 2.55 18.14 6.32
CA SER A 143 2.43 18.05 7.78
C SER A 143 3.00 16.72 8.26
N ILE A 144 3.27 16.60 9.55
CA ILE A 144 3.60 15.34 10.21
C ILE A 144 2.29 14.80 10.80
N LYS A 145 2.01 13.51 10.58
CA LYS A 145 0.86 12.84 11.19
C LYS A 145 1.06 12.79 12.71
N ASN A 146 0.07 13.24 13.47
CA ASN A 146 0.16 13.33 14.92
C ASN A 146 -0.81 12.39 15.64
N GLU A 147 -1.82 11.87 14.94
CA GLU A 147 -2.84 10.99 15.51
C GLU A 147 -2.83 9.63 14.82
N ALA A 148 -3.03 8.58 15.59
CA ALA A 148 -3.18 7.23 15.09
C ALA A 148 -4.66 6.87 14.99
N PHE A 149 -5.03 6.24 13.89
CA PHE A 149 -6.35 5.64 13.72
C PHE A 149 -6.37 4.15 14.06
N ASN A 150 -5.19 3.53 14.13
CA ASN A 150 -5.00 2.10 14.35
C ASN A 150 -3.78 1.82 15.23
N ILE A 151 -3.73 0.61 15.79
CA ILE A 151 -2.56 0.11 16.54
C ILE A 151 -1.35 -0.12 15.63
N ARG A 152 -1.61 -0.41 14.34
CA ARG A 152 -0.60 -0.51 13.29
C ARG A 152 -0.83 0.59 12.26
N GLU A 153 0.16 1.46 12.08
CA GLU A 153 0.08 2.61 11.20
C GLU A 153 1.09 2.55 10.06
N SER A 154 0.69 3.07 8.90
CA SER A 154 1.60 3.24 7.77
C SER A 154 2.33 4.58 7.88
N VAL A 155 3.63 4.58 7.60
CA VAL A 155 4.46 5.80 7.51
C VAL A 155 5.10 5.84 6.12
N LYS A 156 4.77 6.86 5.36
CA LYS A 156 5.30 7.05 4.02
C LYS A 156 6.69 7.67 4.09
N ILE A 157 7.68 6.95 3.56
CA ILE A 157 9.08 7.38 3.58
C ILE A 157 9.57 7.87 2.22
N GLU A 158 8.86 7.53 1.13
CA GLU A 158 9.27 7.83 -0.24
C GLU A 158 8.05 7.94 -1.16
N ASP A 159 8.17 8.72 -2.24
CA ASP A 159 7.21 8.81 -3.35
C ASP A 159 7.92 8.79 -4.71
N GLY A 160 7.23 8.27 -5.72
CA GLY A 160 7.73 8.22 -7.09
C GLY A 160 8.60 7.00 -7.38
N CYS A 161 9.03 6.84 -8.63
CA CYS A 161 9.84 5.69 -9.06
C CYS A 161 10.61 5.98 -10.34
N ASN A 162 11.89 5.54 -10.39
CA ASN A 162 12.76 5.69 -11.53
C ASN A 162 12.94 4.41 -12.37
N ASN A 163 12.23 3.32 -12.05
CA ASN A 163 12.45 2.01 -12.70
C ASN A 163 11.89 1.92 -14.13
N PHE A 164 10.84 2.67 -14.45
CA PHE A 164 10.20 2.65 -15.79
C PHE A 164 9.93 1.24 -16.32
N CYS A 165 9.39 0.36 -15.46
CA CYS A 165 8.94 -0.95 -15.91
C CYS A 165 7.93 -0.78 -17.05
N SER A 166 8.00 -1.63 -18.08
CA SER A 166 7.28 -1.43 -19.34
C SER A 166 5.75 -1.38 -19.19
N TYR A 167 5.20 -1.98 -18.13
CA TYR A 167 3.77 -2.01 -17.82
C TYR A 167 3.30 -0.89 -16.89
N CYS A 168 4.23 -0.16 -16.26
CA CYS A 168 3.94 0.65 -15.08
C CYS A 168 3.66 2.12 -15.41
N ILE A 169 2.51 2.61 -14.96
CA ILE A 169 2.12 4.02 -15.12
C ILE A 169 2.72 4.93 -14.03
N ILE A 170 3.23 4.36 -12.96
CA ILE A 170 3.65 5.10 -11.76
C ILE A 170 4.64 6.25 -12.04
N PRO A 171 5.72 6.07 -12.84
CA PRO A 171 6.63 7.19 -13.13
C PRO A 171 5.95 8.41 -13.77
N TYR A 172 4.82 8.19 -14.44
CA TYR A 172 4.06 9.24 -15.13
C TYR A 172 3.04 9.95 -14.23
N VAL A 173 2.55 9.25 -13.19
CA VAL A 173 1.53 9.81 -12.29
C VAL A 173 2.05 10.12 -10.88
N ARG A 174 3.21 9.59 -10.50
CA ARG A 174 3.87 9.86 -9.21
C ARG A 174 5.22 10.57 -9.38
N GLY A 175 5.75 10.62 -10.61
CA GLY A 175 7.02 11.26 -10.92
C GLY A 175 8.24 10.46 -10.48
N ARG A 176 9.37 11.16 -10.33
CA ARG A 176 10.65 10.61 -9.92
C ARG A 176 10.68 10.30 -8.43
N VAL A 177 11.65 9.48 -8.02
CA VAL A 177 11.93 9.21 -6.61
C VAL A 177 12.12 10.53 -5.85
N ARG A 178 11.44 10.64 -4.73
CA ARG A 178 11.54 11.73 -3.77
C ARG A 178 11.49 11.13 -2.37
N SER A 179 12.62 11.12 -1.72
CA SER A 179 12.79 10.59 -0.37
C SER A 179 12.41 11.62 0.67
N ARG A 180 11.70 11.17 1.70
CA ARG A 180 11.37 11.98 2.86
C ARG A 180 12.60 12.12 3.77
N LYS A 181 12.80 13.27 4.39
CA LYS A 181 13.90 13.49 5.36
C LYS A 181 13.75 12.53 6.53
N LEU A 182 14.88 11.94 6.96
CA LEU A 182 14.91 10.95 8.04
C LEU A 182 14.34 11.53 9.35
N GLU A 183 14.69 12.78 9.68
CA GLU A 183 14.24 13.45 10.90
C GLU A 183 12.70 13.53 10.97
N ASN A 184 12.05 13.79 9.81
CA ASN A 184 10.60 13.86 9.75
C ASN A 184 9.95 12.48 9.89
N ILE A 185 10.59 11.43 9.37
CA ILE A 185 10.15 10.03 9.54
C ILE A 185 10.20 9.66 11.03
N ILE A 186 11.32 9.91 11.68
CA ILE A 186 11.52 9.60 13.10
C ILE A 186 10.52 10.37 13.96
N SER A 187 10.43 11.69 13.76
CA SER A 187 9.50 12.54 14.53
C SER A 187 8.03 12.11 14.38
N GLU A 188 7.61 11.67 13.19
CA GLU A 188 6.25 11.15 13.00
C GLU A 188 6.04 9.83 13.75
N ILE A 189 7.00 8.90 13.68
CA ILE A 189 6.89 7.61 14.36
C ILE A 189 6.87 7.79 15.88
N GLU A 190 7.71 8.67 16.43
CA GLU A 190 7.71 8.98 17.86
C GLU A 190 6.34 9.46 18.33
N LYS A 191 5.73 10.43 17.61
CA LYS A 191 4.39 10.93 17.92
C LYS A 191 3.32 9.85 17.83
N LEU A 192 3.38 8.98 16.81
CA LEU A 192 2.46 7.86 16.68
C LEU A 192 2.59 6.87 17.83
N VAL A 193 3.81 6.60 18.30
CA VAL A 193 4.06 5.74 19.46
C VAL A 193 3.49 6.36 20.74
N GLU A 194 3.61 7.67 20.93
CA GLU A 194 2.99 8.39 22.06
C GLU A 194 1.46 8.23 22.08
N THR A 195 0.82 8.07 20.93
CA THR A 195 -0.63 7.80 20.81
C THR A 195 -1.00 6.32 20.94
N GLY A 196 -0.02 5.42 21.16
CA GLY A 196 -0.23 4.00 21.43
C GLY A 196 0.03 3.06 20.27
N VAL A 197 0.57 3.53 19.13
CA VAL A 197 0.96 2.68 18.00
C VAL A 197 2.04 1.69 18.42
N LYS A 198 1.88 0.42 18.06
CA LYS A 198 2.80 -0.68 18.38
C LYS A 198 3.59 -1.17 17.17
N GLU A 199 3.01 -1.08 15.98
CA GLU A 199 3.65 -1.49 14.73
C GLU A 199 3.58 -0.35 13.70
N VAL A 200 4.72 -0.04 13.05
CA VAL A 200 4.74 0.83 11.89
C VAL A 200 5.04 0.03 10.63
N VAL A 201 4.34 0.38 9.54
CA VAL A 201 4.62 -0.15 8.21
C VAL A 201 5.29 0.95 7.41
N LEU A 202 6.57 0.79 7.08
CA LEU A 202 7.28 1.71 6.20
C LEU A 202 6.80 1.52 4.77
N VAL A 203 6.15 2.53 4.20
CA VAL A 203 5.54 2.47 2.87
C VAL A 203 6.11 3.54 1.95
N GLY A 204 6.08 3.25 0.66
CA GLY A 204 6.46 4.15 -0.43
C GLY A 204 6.00 3.55 -1.74
N ILE A 205 6.29 4.23 -2.81
CA ILE A 205 6.06 3.72 -4.17
C ILE A 205 7.14 2.71 -4.54
N GLU A 206 8.39 2.99 -4.14
CA GLU A 206 9.55 2.09 -4.31
C GLU A 206 10.55 2.32 -3.17
N ILE A 207 10.24 1.81 -1.98
CA ILE A 207 11.05 2.06 -0.78
C ILE A 207 12.52 1.64 -0.90
N ALA A 208 12.82 0.66 -1.78
CA ALA A 208 14.21 0.27 -2.09
C ALA A 208 15.00 1.36 -2.83
N SER A 209 14.34 2.41 -3.27
CA SER A 209 14.98 3.57 -3.88
C SER A 209 15.17 4.75 -2.93
N TYR A 210 14.76 4.60 -1.66
CA TYR A 210 14.97 5.63 -0.65
C TYR A 210 16.43 6.06 -0.55
N GLY A 211 16.64 7.36 -0.48
CA GLY A 211 17.96 7.98 -0.35
C GLY A 211 18.69 8.25 -1.67
N LYS A 212 18.26 7.68 -2.81
CA LYS A 212 18.96 7.85 -4.11
C LYS A 212 18.89 9.26 -4.68
N ASP A 213 18.01 10.08 -4.17
CA ASP A 213 17.79 11.49 -4.56
C ASP A 213 18.28 12.49 -3.51
N LEU A 214 18.80 12.00 -2.37
CA LEU A 214 19.33 12.85 -1.30
C LEU A 214 20.83 13.10 -1.51
N ASP A 215 21.29 14.28 -1.09
CA ASP A 215 22.70 14.71 -1.25
C ASP A 215 23.66 14.00 -0.28
N TYR A 216 23.16 13.20 0.65
CA TYR A 216 23.93 12.42 1.61
C TYR A 216 23.64 10.93 1.48
N SER A 217 24.66 10.12 1.81
CA SER A 217 24.55 8.66 1.65
C SER A 217 23.69 8.06 2.73
N ILE A 218 22.47 7.69 2.37
CA ILE A 218 21.51 6.98 3.21
C ILE A 218 20.66 6.05 2.34
N ASN A 219 20.21 4.95 2.90
CA ASN A 219 19.33 4.00 2.21
C ASN A 219 18.24 3.46 3.14
N LEU A 220 17.36 2.63 2.63
CA LEU A 220 16.27 2.02 3.38
C LEU A 220 16.73 1.29 4.67
N ILE A 221 17.87 0.60 4.62
CA ILE A 221 18.35 -0.17 5.77
C ILE A 221 18.76 0.76 6.91
N ASP A 222 19.39 1.90 6.57
CA ASP A 222 19.76 2.92 7.55
C ASP A 222 18.51 3.52 8.22
N VAL A 223 17.43 3.76 7.46
CA VAL A 223 16.14 4.20 8.02
C VAL A 223 15.59 3.17 9.00
N ILE A 224 15.61 1.88 8.66
CA ILE A 224 15.09 0.82 9.53
C ILE A 224 15.91 0.73 10.81
N GLU A 225 17.24 0.87 10.74
CA GLU A 225 18.13 0.89 11.90
C GLU A 225 17.84 2.08 12.84
N GLU A 226 17.57 3.26 12.29
CA GLU A 226 17.20 4.43 13.09
C GLU A 226 15.79 4.26 13.71
N VAL A 227 14.81 3.80 12.95
CA VAL A 227 13.45 3.52 13.47
C VAL A 227 13.48 2.47 14.57
N ASN A 228 14.38 1.48 14.49
CA ASN A 228 14.54 0.46 15.55
C ASN A 228 14.94 1.04 16.92
N LYS A 229 15.55 2.23 16.96
CA LYS A 229 15.96 2.88 18.21
C LYS A 229 14.80 3.54 18.96
N ILE A 230 13.65 3.76 18.31
CA ILE A 230 12.50 4.46 18.91
C ILE A 230 11.93 3.60 20.05
N GLU A 231 11.95 4.13 21.26
CA GLU A 231 11.37 3.47 22.43
C GLU A 231 9.84 3.37 22.32
N GLY A 232 9.24 2.32 22.85
CA GLY A 232 7.80 2.07 22.81
C GLY A 232 7.26 1.51 21.49
N LEU A 233 8.02 1.61 20.38
CA LEU A 233 7.72 0.89 19.14
C LEU A 233 8.12 -0.57 19.31
N GLU A 234 7.21 -1.49 18.96
CA GLU A 234 7.44 -2.94 19.13
C GLU A 234 7.73 -3.65 17.83
N ARG A 235 7.18 -3.18 16.68
CA ARG A 235 7.35 -3.82 15.37
C ARG A 235 7.56 -2.82 14.25
N ILE A 236 8.43 -3.20 13.31
CA ILE A 236 8.69 -2.51 12.04
C ILE A 236 8.37 -3.48 10.92
N ARG A 237 7.41 -3.15 10.07
CA ARG A 237 7.06 -3.93 8.88
C ARG A 237 7.42 -3.15 7.63
N LEU A 238 7.85 -3.87 6.59
CA LEU A 238 8.20 -3.28 5.31
C LEU A 238 7.04 -3.37 4.34
N GLY A 239 6.85 -2.34 3.53
CA GLY A 239 6.04 -2.38 2.33
C GLY A 239 6.67 -3.25 1.25
N SER A 240 6.27 -3.04 -0.01
CA SER A 240 6.81 -3.80 -1.14
C SER A 240 8.27 -3.44 -1.42
N ILE A 241 9.12 -4.45 -1.57
CA ILE A 241 10.57 -4.31 -1.73
C ILE A 241 10.98 -4.80 -3.12
N GLU A 242 11.76 -4.02 -3.82
CA GLU A 242 12.46 -4.45 -5.02
C GLU A 242 13.66 -5.33 -4.63
N PRO A 243 13.79 -6.55 -5.19
CA PRO A 243 14.71 -7.56 -4.62
C PRO A 243 16.19 -7.18 -4.63
N ARG A 244 16.65 -6.29 -5.50
CA ARG A 244 18.09 -5.93 -5.60
C ARG A 244 18.66 -5.20 -4.38
N ILE A 245 17.82 -4.61 -3.54
CA ILE A 245 18.31 -4.02 -2.28
C ILE A 245 18.64 -5.10 -1.24
N LEU A 246 18.11 -6.31 -1.40
CA LEU A 246 18.31 -7.43 -0.48
C LEU A 246 19.61 -8.16 -0.80
N THR A 247 20.73 -7.45 -0.72
CA THR A 247 22.08 -8.01 -0.77
C THR A 247 22.39 -8.84 0.50
N ASP A 248 23.41 -9.71 0.47
CA ASP A 248 23.82 -10.47 1.65
C ASP A 248 24.09 -9.57 2.85
N ASP A 249 24.80 -8.46 2.65
CA ASP A 249 25.11 -7.51 3.71
C ASP A 249 23.85 -6.87 4.28
N ASN A 250 22.94 -6.42 3.41
CA ASN A 250 21.69 -5.82 3.85
C ASN A 250 20.79 -6.81 4.58
N ILE A 251 20.67 -8.06 4.12
CA ILE A 251 19.92 -9.12 4.81
C ILE A 251 20.53 -9.40 6.18
N LYS A 252 21.87 -9.47 6.26
CA LYS A 252 22.59 -9.63 7.52
C LYS A 252 22.41 -8.45 8.48
N ARG A 253 22.35 -7.20 7.99
CA ARG A 253 22.02 -6.02 8.80
C ARG A 253 20.57 -6.13 9.32
N LEU A 254 19.63 -6.44 8.45
CA LEU A 254 18.21 -6.61 8.80
C LEU A 254 18.00 -7.68 9.86
N SER A 255 18.75 -8.80 9.82
CA SER A 255 18.61 -9.90 10.78
C SER A 255 19.04 -9.52 12.22
N LYS A 256 19.72 -8.40 12.39
CA LYS A 256 20.12 -7.89 13.70
C LYS A 256 19.10 -6.92 14.31
N ILE A 257 18.00 -6.64 13.61
CA ILE A 257 16.98 -5.70 14.03
C ILE A 257 15.84 -6.44 14.73
N PRO A 258 15.75 -6.39 16.06
CA PRO A 258 14.80 -7.20 16.83
C PRO A 258 13.35 -6.84 16.60
N LYS A 259 13.06 -5.58 16.21
CA LYS A 259 11.68 -5.11 15.93
C LYS A 259 11.23 -5.41 14.50
N LEU A 260 12.13 -5.88 13.61
CA LEU A 260 11.78 -6.15 12.23
C LEU A 260 10.84 -7.35 12.12
N CYS A 261 9.71 -7.15 11.48
CA CYS A 261 8.78 -8.21 11.17
C CYS A 261 9.36 -9.17 10.12
N HIS A 262 9.25 -10.48 10.35
CA HIS A 262 9.76 -11.52 9.46
C HIS A 262 8.83 -11.74 8.25
N HIS A 263 8.41 -10.64 7.63
CA HIS A 263 7.56 -10.62 6.45
C HIS A 263 8.21 -9.77 5.36
N PHE A 264 8.48 -10.37 4.21
CA PHE A 264 9.10 -9.72 3.05
C PHE A 264 8.16 -9.82 1.85
N HIS A 265 7.56 -8.69 1.48
CA HIS A 265 6.77 -8.60 0.26
C HIS A 265 7.67 -8.17 -0.90
N ILE A 266 7.97 -9.10 -1.80
CA ILE A 266 8.93 -8.89 -2.90
C ILE A 266 8.20 -8.60 -4.20
N SER A 267 8.50 -7.49 -4.85
CA SER A 267 7.92 -7.05 -6.13
C SER A 267 8.47 -7.87 -7.32
N VAL A 268 8.11 -9.16 -7.38
CA VAL A 268 8.66 -10.12 -8.37
C VAL A 268 8.10 -9.91 -9.77
N GLN A 269 6.79 -9.77 -9.90
CA GLN A 269 6.00 -9.51 -11.11
C GLN A 269 5.88 -10.68 -12.12
N SER A 270 6.92 -11.51 -12.30
CA SER A 270 6.93 -12.75 -13.07
C SER A 270 8.10 -13.63 -12.60
N MET A 271 8.01 -14.94 -12.86
CA MET A 271 9.11 -15.89 -12.60
C MET A 271 9.57 -16.59 -13.89
N ASP A 272 9.36 -15.94 -15.05
CA ASP A 272 9.98 -16.30 -16.34
C ASP A 272 10.89 -15.17 -16.81
N ASP A 273 12.13 -15.50 -17.16
CA ASP A 273 13.19 -14.54 -17.46
C ASP A 273 12.90 -13.70 -18.72
N SER A 274 12.25 -14.29 -19.72
CA SER A 274 11.89 -13.58 -20.94
C SER A 274 10.77 -12.56 -20.68
N VAL A 275 9.81 -12.91 -19.81
CA VAL A 275 8.75 -11.99 -19.38
C VAL A 275 9.33 -10.87 -18.53
N LEU A 276 10.20 -11.19 -17.56
CA LEU A 276 10.90 -10.20 -16.73
C LEU A 276 11.70 -9.20 -17.58
N LYS A 277 12.43 -9.69 -18.59
CA LYS A 277 13.15 -8.86 -19.55
C LYS A 277 12.21 -7.92 -20.33
N ASN A 278 11.08 -8.44 -20.82
CA ASN A 278 10.08 -7.64 -21.53
C ASN A 278 9.38 -6.63 -20.60
N MET A 279 9.26 -6.94 -19.32
CA MET A 279 8.79 -6.03 -18.26
C MET A 279 9.81 -4.95 -17.90
N ASN A 280 11.02 -4.98 -18.48
CA ASN A 280 12.16 -4.11 -18.13
C ASN A 280 12.61 -4.29 -16.66
N ARG A 281 12.48 -5.51 -16.09
CA ARG A 281 13.05 -5.83 -14.78
C ARG A 281 14.56 -6.03 -14.91
N LYS A 282 15.29 -5.66 -13.85
CA LYS A 282 16.77 -5.67 -13.84
C LYS A 282 17.34 -6.88 -13.09
N TYR A 283 16.55 -7.94 -13.00
CA TYR A 283 16.88 -9.23 -12.42
C TYR A 283 16.13 -10.35 -13.18
N ASP A 284 16.57 -11.57 -13.00
CA ASP A 284 15.97 -12.79 -13.51
C ASP A 284 15.34 -13.63 -12.37
N SER A 285 14.74 -14.75 -12.72
CA SER A 285 14.11 -15.66 -11.77
C SER A 285 15.12 -16.32 -10.82
N TYR A 286 16.34 -16.60 -11.31
CA TYR A 286 17.41 -17.19 -10.50
C TYR A 286 17.84 -16.22 -9.39
N PHE A 287 18.03 -14.93 -9.71
CA PHE A 287 18.36 -13.90 -8.73
C PHE A 287 17.29 -13.81 -7.63
N VAL A 288 16.01 -13.84 -8.00
CA VAL A 288 14.91 -13.79 -7.02
C VAL A 288 14.95 -15.01 -6.10
N ILE A 289 15.16 -16.19 -6.65
CA ILE A 289 15.27 -17.44 -5.87
C ILE A 289 16.45 -17.37 -4.89
N ASP A 290 17.61 -16.89 -5.36
CA ASP A 290 18.81 -16.73 -4.55
C ASP A 290 18.58 -15.78 -3.36
N VAL A 291 18.02 -14.61 -3.62
CA VAL A 291 17.66 -13.63 -2.58
C VAL A 291 16.72 -14.26 -1.54
N ILE A 292 15.67 -14.97 -1.97
CA ILE A 292 14.73 -15.61 -1.05
C ILE A 292 15.39 -16.69 -0.20
N ASN A 293 16.27 -17.49 -0.80
CA ASN A 293 17.03 -18.49 -0.07
C ASN A 293 17.94 -17.84 0.99
N LYS A 294 18.59 -16.73 0.66
CA LYS A 294 19.39 -15.94 1.60
C LYS A 294 18.55 -15.38 2.75
N ILE A 295 17.37 -14.81 2.46
CA ILE A 295 16.45 -14.37 3.52
C ILE A 295 16.17 -15.53 4.48
N ARG A 296 15.85 -16.73 3.97
CA ARG A 296 15.51 -17.90 4.78
C ARG A 296 16.68 -18.46 5.60
N GLN A 297 17.91 -18.14 5.24
CA GLN A 297 19.10 -18.50 6.05
C GLN A 297 19.21 -17.65 7.32
N TYR A 298 18.72 -16.40 7.29
CA TYR A 298 18.74 -15.49 8.43
C TYR A 298 17.42 -15.43 9.19
N PHE A 299 16.31 -15.78 8.53
CA PHE A 299 14.94 -15.74 9.05
C PHE A 299 14.25 -17.05 8.68
N ASP A 300 14.37 -18.07 9.52
CA ASP A 300 13.87 -19.43 9.27
C ASP A 300 12.33 -19.50 9.18
N ASP A 301 11.64 -18.57 9.83
CA ASP A 301 10.18 -18.41 9.83
C ASP A 301 9.67 -17.34 8.85
N ALA A 302 10.53 -16.77 7.99
CA ALA A 302 10.16 -15.69 7.09
C ALA A 302 8.97 -16.02 6.19
N ALA A 303 7.95 -15.17 6.23
CA ALA A 303 6.89 -15.16 5.24
C ALA A 303 7.33 -14.34 4.01
N ILE A 304 7.44 -15.00 2.87
CA ILE A 304 7.73 -14.35 1.60
C ILE A 304 6.44 -14.24 0.80
N THR A 305 6.04 -13.02 0.48
CA THR A 305 4.87 -12.74 -0.35
C THR A 305 5.28 -12.00 -1.61
N CYS A 306 4.49 -12.09 -2.67
CA CYS A 306 4.84 -11.40 -3.92
C CYS A 306 3.61 -11.03 -4.76
N ASP A 307 3.84 -10.11 -5.69
CA ASP A 307 2.92 -9.79 -6.78
C ASP A 307 3.35 -10.50 -8.06
N ILE A 308 2.41 -11.11 -8.78
CA ILE A 308 2.62 -11.72 -10.10
C ILE A 308 1.58 -11.17 -11.09
N ILE A 309 2.04 -10.69 -12.23
CA ILE A 309 1.21 -10.24 -13.35
C ILE A 309 1.12 -11.37 -14.37
N VAL A 310 -0.09 -11.81 -14.68
CA VAL A 310 -0.37 -12.79 -15.73
C VAL A 310 -0.96 -12.13 -16.97
N GLY A 311 -0.74 -12.71 -18.14
CA GLY A 311 -1.25 -12.19 -19.41
C GLY A 311 -0.51 -10.93 -19.86
N PHE A 312 0.76 -10.78 -19.52
CA PHE A 312 1.63 -9.74 -20.05
C PHE A 312 1.77 -9.91 -21.59
N PRO A 313 1.87 -8.83 -22.39
CA PRO A 313 2.04 -8.94 -23.84
C PRO A 313 3.14 -9.93 -24.25
N LYS A 314 2.81 -10.82 -25.18
CA LYS A 314 3.66 -11.93 -25.70
C LYS A 314 3.95 -13.05 -24.68
N GLU A 315 3.32 -13.06 -23.51
CA GLU A 315 3.48 -14.18 -22.57
C GLU A 315 2.84 -15.45 -23.17
N SER A 316 3.67 -16.44 -23.50
CA SER A 316 3.24 -17.75 -23.99
C SER A 316 2.79 -18.69 -22.87
N ASP A 317 2.14 -19.80 -23.18
CA ASP A 317 1.75 -20.81 -22.18
C ASP A 317 2.97 -21.44 -21.51
N LYS A 318 4.06 -21.66 -22.26
CA LYS A 318 5.32 -22.17 -21.71
C LYS A 318 5.93 -21.20 -20.69
N GLN A 319 5.93 -19.90 -20.96
CA GLN A 319 6.45 -18.88 -20.05
C GLN A 319 5.57 -18.76 -18.80
N PHE A 320 4.27 -18.85 -18.93
CA PHE A 320 3.37 -18.91 -17.80
C PHE A 320 3.60 -20.18 -16.95
N GLU A 321 3.81 -21.35 -17.58
CA GLU A 321 4.14 -22.59 -16.89
C GLU A 321 5.48 -22.49 -16.14
N ASN A 322 6.50 -21.86 -16.72
CA ASN A 322 7.76 -21.56 -16.04
C ASN A 322 7.52 -20.72 -14.78
N THR A 323 6.66 -19.69 -14.87
CA THR A 323 6.28 -18.86 -13.71
C THR A 323 5.62 -19.72 -12.63
N LEU A 324 4.67 -20.59 -12.96
CA LEU A 324 4.00 -21.48 -12.01
C LEU A 324 4.98 -22.43 -11.31
N ASN A 325 5.87 -23.06 -12.09
CA ASN A 325 6.87 -24.00 -11.56
C ASN A 325 7.84 -23.31 -10.59
N ASN A 326 8.31 -22.11 -10.92
CA ASN A 326 9.19 -21.34 -10.06
C ASN A 326 8.47 -20.83 -8.81
N VAL A 327 7.21 -20.41 -8.91
CA VAL A 327 6.37 -20.03 -7.76
C VAL A 327 6.21 -21.21 -6.79
N GLN A 328 5.95 -22.41 -7.30
CA GLN A 328 5.86 -23.62 -6.47
C GLN A 328 7.21 -24.00 -5.85
N LYS A 329 8.30 -23.92 -6.62
CA LYS A 329 9.67 -24.20 -6.15
C LYS A 329 10.09 -23.26 -5.02
N VAL A 330 9.79 -21.98 -5.15
CA VAL A 330 10.08 -20.98 -4.11
C VAL A 330 9.23 -21.21 -2.86
N GLY A 331 7.97 -21.60 -3.02
CA GLY A 331 7.04 -21.79 -1.89
C GLY A 331 6.74 -20.47 -1.18
N PHE A 332 6.20 -19.51 -1.91
CA PHE A 332 5.72 -18.25 -1.33
C PHE A 332 4.61 -18.49 -0.32
N TYR A 333 4.56 -17.68 0.75
CA TYR A 333 3.44 -17.70 1.69
C TYR A 333 2.15 -17.18 1.02
N GLU A 334 2.26 -16.07 0.29
CA GLU A 334 1.12 -15.49 -0.40
C GLU A 334 1.55 -14.92 -1.77
N VAL A 335 0.72 -15.13 -2.78
CA VAL A 335 0.93 -14.60 -4.14
C VAL A 335 -0.29 -13.80 -4.55
N HIS A 336 -0.11 -12.52 -4.78
CA HIS A 336 -1.16 -11.66 -5.32
C HIS A 336 -1.14 -11.73 -6.84
N ALA A 337 -2.14 -12.38 -7.42
CA ALA A 337 -2.28 -12.55 -8.86
C ALA A 337 -2.98 -11.33 -9.48
N PHE A 338 -2.28 -10.64 -10.36
CA PHE A 338 -2.82 -9.54 -11.14
C PHE A 338 -2.90 -9.90 -12.61
N LYS A 339 -3.99 -9.54 -13.27
CA LYS A 339 -4.06 -9.57 -14.74
C LYS A 339 -3.40 -8.30 -15.27
N TYR A 340 -2.58 -8.42 -16.33
CA TYR A 340 -2.04 -7.26 -17.00
C TYR A 340 -3.17 -6.28 -17.36
N SER A 341 -2.94 -5.01 -17.09
CA SER A 341 -3.90 -3.95 -17.37
C SER A 341 -3.23 -2.88 -18.23
N LYS A 342 -3.69 -2.73 -19.47
CA LYS A 342 -3.17 -1.74 -20.41
C LYS A 342 -3.33 -0.33 -19.86
N ARG A 343 -2.22 0.44 -19.75
CA ARG A 343 -2.19 1.80 -19.20
C ARG A 343 -1.66 2.81 -20.22
N LYS A 344 -2.27 3.99 -20.26
CA LYS A 344 -1.83 5.13 -21.06
C LYS A 344 -0.35 5.38 -20.81
N TRP A 345 0.39 5.77 -21.83
CA TRP A 345 1.83 6.10 -21.84
C TRP A 345 2.81 4.96 -21.60
N THR A 346 2.38 3.78 -21.16
CA THR A 346 3.29 2.67 -20.90
C THR A 346 3.77 1.98 -22.18
N VAL A 347 5.00 1.48 -22.17
CA VAL A 347 5.60 0.75 -23.32
C VAL A 347 4.78 -0.49 -23.64
N ALA A 348 4.41 -1.27 -22.62
CA ALA A 348 3.64 -2.51 -22.79
C ALA A 348 2.24 -2.27 -23.41
N SER A 349 1.69 -1.07 -23.30
CA SER A 349 0.41 -0.74 -23.93
C SER A 349 0.48 -0.68 -25.46
N LYS A 350 1.67 -0.52 -26.01
CA LYS A 350 1.96 -0.42 -27.45
C LYS A 350 2.58 -1.70 -28.02
N MET A 351 2.88 -2.69 -27.16
CA MET A 351 3.43 -3.97 -27.62
C MET A 351 2.39 -4.76 -28.39
N ASP A 352 2.85 -5.44 -29.43
CA ASP A 352 2.06 -6.48 -30.10
C ASP A 352 1.87 -7.71 -29.20
N GLY A 353 1.00 -8.65 -29.61
CA GLY A 353 0.81 -9.90 -28.89
C GLY A 353 0.13 -9.70 -27.54
N GLN A 354 -0.82 -8.79 -27.46
CA GLN A 354 -1.69 -8.64 -26.27
C GLN A 354 -2.44 -9.95 -26.01
N VAL A 355 -2.33 -10.47 -24.80
CA VAL A 355 -2.98 -11.75 -24.43
C VAL A 355 -4.48 -11.56 -24.28
N ASP A 356 -5.25 -12.54 -24.81
CA ASP A 356 -6.70 -12.52 -24.68
C ASP A 356 -7.13 -12.48 -23.22
N PRO A 357 -8.10 -11.62 -22.85
CA PRO A 357 -8.60 -11.52 -21.47
C PRO A 357 -9.07 -12.86 -20.89
N LYS A 358 -9.66 -13.75 -21.70
CA LYS A 358 -10.09 -15.10 -21.26
C LYS A 358 -8.90 -15.97 -20.86
N ILE A 359 -7.78 -15.89 -21.62
CA ILE A 359 -6.54 -16.60 -21.27
C ILE A 359 -5.97 -16.04 -19.97
N SER A 360 -5.94 -14.71 -19.83
CA SER A 360 -5.47 -14.05 -18.59
C SER A 360 -6.33 -14.44 -17.38
N ASP A 361 -7.65 -14.62 -17.56
CA ASP A 361 -8.56 -15.09 -16.50
C ASP A 361 -8.26 -16.54 -16.10
N LEU A 362 -8.02 -17.42 -17.05
CA LEU A 362 -7.62 -18.81 -16.78
C LEU A 362 -6.28 -18.90 -16.07
N ARG A 363 -5.29 -18.15 -16.53
CA ARG A 363 -3.96 -18.07 -15.89
C ARG A 363 -4.05 -17.53 -14.46
N SER A 364 -4.83 -16.48 -14.24
CA SER A 364 -5.05 -15.92 -12.90
C SER A 364 -5.69 -16.93 -11.95
N LYS A 365 -6.71 -17.67 -12.39
CA LYS A 365 -7.34 -18.73 -11.59
C LYS A 365 -6.35 -19.82 -11.20
N LYS A 366 -5.58 -20.35 -12.17
CA LYS A 366 -4.57 -21.39 -11.94
C LYS A 366 -3.50 -20.93 -10.96
N LEU A 367 -3.04 -19.68 -11.07
CA LEU A 367 -2.07 -19.10 -10.13
C LEU A 367 -2.64 -18.97 -8.72
N VAL A 368 -3.90 -18.51 -8.58
CA VAL A 368 -4.57 -18.38 -7.27
C VAL A 368 -4.77 -19.75 -6.61
N GLU A 369 -5.11 -20.80 -7.36
CA GLU A 369 -5.22 -22.16 -6.82
C GLU A 369 -3.88 -22.64 -6.21
N ILE A 370 -2.79 -22.45 -6.95
CA ILE A 370 -1.44 -22.77 -6.45
C ILE A 370 -1.09 -21.93 -5.22
N ALA A 371 -1.34 -20.64 -5.27
CA ALA A 371 -1.08 -19.72 -4.15
C ALA A 371 -1.81 -20.15 -2.87
N ASN A 372 -3.08 -20.55 -2.97
CA ASN A 372 -3.86 -21.04 -1.84
C ASN A 372 -3.26 -22.32 -1.22
N CYS A 373 -2.80 -23.25 -2.07
CA CYS A 373 -2.11 -24.45 -1.60
C CYS A 373 -0.82 -24.11 -0.86
N LEU A 374 -0.02 -23.18 -1.39
CA LEU A 374 1.23 -22.75 -0.78
C LEU A 374 1.00 -22.01 0.54
N LYS A 375 -0.02 -21.13 0.60
CA LYS A 375 -0.44 -20.43 1.82
C LYS A 375 -0.77 -21.42 2.94
N LYS A 376 -1.59 -22.41 2.62
CA LYS A 376 -1.95 -23.47 3.58
C LYS A 376 -0.73 -24.23 4.05
N LYS A 377 0.14 -24.68 3.13
CA LYS A 377 1.38 -25.40 3.44
C LYS A 377 2.34 -24.57 4.31
N TYR A 378 2.38 -23.25 4.15
CA TYR A 378 3.15 -22.37 5.02
C TYR A 378 2.54 -22.33 6.43
N MET A 379 1.22 -22.11 6.55
CA MET A 379 0.54 -22.07 7.85
C MET A 379 0.64 -23.39 8.63
N GLU A 380 0.65 -24.54 7.94
CA GLU A 380 0.83 -25.88 8.56
C GLU A 380 2.10 -25.98 9.40
N LYS A 381 3.17 -25.23 9.08
CA LYS A 381 4.41 -25.20 9.85
C LYS A 381 4.24 -24.61 11.26
N PHE A 382 3.14 -23.89 11.49
CA PHE A 382 2.87 -23.17 12.74
C PHE A 382 1.79 -23.85 13.60
N LEU A 383 1.21 -24.95 13.15
CA LEU A 383 0.28 -25.73 13.98
C LEU A 383 0.99 -26.27 15.24
N GLY A 384 0.39 -26.03 16.41
CA GLY A 384 0.92 -26.39 17.72
C GLY A 384 2.08 -25.50 18.19
N LYS A 385 2.39 -24.41 17.49
CA LYS A 385 3.45 -23.48 17.91
C LYS A 385 2.87 -22.26 18.61
N ASN A 386 3.63 -21.75 19.58
CA ASN A 386 3.39 -20.46 20.20
C ASN A 386 3.97 -19.36 19.34
N CYS A 387 3.18 -18.33 19.09
CA CYS A 387 3.59 -17.18 18.29
C CYS A 387 3.12 -15.86 18.93
N PRO A 388 3.96 -14.83 18.96
CA PRO A 388 3.57 -13.52 19.42
C PRO A 388 2.64 -12.85 18.39
N VAL A 389 1.41 -12.51 18.80
CA VAL A 389 0.36 -11.91 17.97
C VAL A 389 0.05 -10.50 18.46
N LEU A 390 0.15 -9.49 17.60
CA LEU A 390 -0.37 -8.16 17.87
C LEU A 390 -1.86 -8.13 17.51
N PHE A 391 -2.72 -7.94 18.51
CA PHE A 391 -4.16 -7.85 18.31
C PHE A 391 -4.59 -6.44 17.91
N GLU A 392 -5.18 -6.32 16.71
CA GLU A 392 -5.53 -5.04 16.08
C GLU A 392 -7.02 -4.74 16.11
N SER A 393 -7.86 -5.73 16.36
CA SER A 393 -9.31 -5.55 16.47
C SER A 393 -9.93 -6.50 17.48
N TYR A 394 -11.07 -6.07 18.06
CA TYR A 394 -11.89 -6.86 18.95
C TYR A 394 -13.34 -6.79 18.49
N LYS A 395 -13.97 -7.93 18.33
CA LYS A 395 -15.40 -8.02 17.97
C LYS A 395 -16.02 -9.32 18.49
N ASP A 396 -17.17 -9.20 19.14
CA ASP A 396 -18.02 -10.34 19.57
C ASP A 396 -17.26 -11.40 20.40
N GLY A 397 -16.35 -10.96 21.32
CA GLY A 397 -15.56 -11.86 22.17
C GLY A 397 -14.33 -12.46 21.48
N TYR A 398 -14.01 -12.01 20.27
CA TYR A 398 -12.82 -12.45 19.53
C TYR A 398 -11.89 -11.28 19.26
N LEU A 399 -10.61 -11.58 19.40
CA LEU A 399 -9.49 -10.73 18.99
C LEU A 399 -8.98 -11.20 17.64
N GLU A 400 -8.69 -10.28 16.73
CA GLU A 400 -8.00 -10.55 15.47
C GLU A 400 -6.72 -9.74 15.40
N GLY A 401 -5.65 -10.37 14.92
CA GLY A 401 -4.34 -9.73 14.82
C GLY A 401 -3.39 -10.49 13.90
N TYR A 402 -2.11 -10.12 13.96
CA TYR A 402 -1.10 -10.71 13.10
C TYR A 402 0.17 -11.08 13.87
N THR A 403 0.77 -12.18 13.46
CA THR A 403 2.14 -12.54 13.87
C THR A 403 3.17 -11.63 13.20
N SER A 404 4.42 -11.67 13.64
CA SER A 404 5.54 -10.98 12.97
C SER A 404 5.65 -11.37 11.49
N ASN A 405 5.52 -12.65 11.17
CA ASN A 405 5.53 -13.19 9.81
C ASN A 405 4.17 -13.11 9.09
N TYR A 406 3.28 -12.23 9.52
CA TYR A 406 2.04 -11.83 8.85
C TYR A 406 0.94 -12.90 8.77
N ILE A 407 0.98 -13.94 9.58
CA ILE A 407 -0.14 -14.87 9.70
C ILE A 407 -1.27 -14.16 10.44
N LYS A 408 -2.46 -14.11 9.83
CA LYS A 408 -3.66 -13.63 10.49
C LYS A 408 -4.12 -14.64 11.53
N VAL A 409 -4.36 -14.19 12.75
CA VAL A 409 -4.78 -15.02 13.88
C VAL A 409 -6.11 -14.49 14.44
N LYS A 410 -7.01 -15.41 14.79
CA LYS A 410 -8.22 -15.13 15.53
C LYS A 410 -8.24 -15.95 16.80
N ALA A 411 -8.41 -15.29 17.94
CA ALA A 411 -8.41 -15.93 19.25
C ALA A 411 -9.57 -15.42 20.10
N LYS A 412 -10.15 -16.27 20.95
CA LYS A 412 -11.13 -15.84 21.93
C LYS A 412 -10.40 -15.13 23.08
N GLY A 413 -10.91 -13.99 23.52
CA GLY A 413 -10.29 -13.22 24.59
C GLY A 413 -11.04 -11.95 24.91
N ASP A 414 -10.53 -11.19 25.86
CA ASP A 414 -11.13 -9.97 26.37
C ASP A 414 -10.61 -8.72 25.66
N ASN A 415 -11.43 -7.68 25.58
CA ASN A 415 -11.12 -6.41 24.92
C ASN A 415 -9.85 -5.71 25.46
N PHE A 416 -9.49 -5.91 26.74
CA PHE A 416 -8.30 -5.30 27.33
C PHE A 416 -6.97 -5.80 26.73
N LEU A 417 -7.01 -6.87 25.91
CA LEU A 417 -5.86 -7.38 25.16
C LEU A 417 -5.72 -6.73 23.77
N TRP A 418 -6.70 -5.93 23.35
CA TRP A 418 -6.59 -5.11 22.14
C TRP A 418 -5.38 -4.16 22.22
N GLY A 419 -4.62 -4.05 21.15
CA GLY A 419 -3.41 -3.24 21.07
C GLY A 419 -2.19 -3.84 21.77
N LYS A 420 -2.27 -5.08 22.26
CA LYS A 420 -1.15 -5.77 22.91
C LYS A 420 -0.63 -6.94 22.08
N ILE A 421 0.66 -7.23 22.25
CA ILE A 421 1.25 -8.48 21.76
C ILE A 421 1.05 -9.55 22.83
N GLN A 422 0.49 -10.69 22.43
CA GLN A 422 0.26 -11.84 23.30
C GLN A 422 0.82 -13.10 22.67
N GLU A 423 1.33 -14.02 23.50
CA GLU A 423 1.69 -15.36 23.05
C GLU A 423 0.42 -16.19 22.80
N VAL A 424 0.32 -16.77 21.61
CA VAL A 424 -0.84 -17.53 21.15
C VAL A 424 -0.40 -18.88 20.59
N GLU A 425 -0.93 -19.96 21.13
CA GLU A 425 -0.80 -21.30 20.56
C GLU A 425 -1.72 -21.45 19.35
N LEU A 426 -1.17 -21.70 18.18
CA LEU A 426 -1.92 -21.82 16.92
C LEU A 426 -2.36 -23.27 16.71
N TYR A 427 -3.66 -23.57 16.77
CA TYR A 427 -4.16 -24.94 16.76
C TYR A 427 -4.99 -25.36 15.54
N SER A 428 -5.51 -24.43 14.74
CA SER A 428 -6.31 -24.75 13.56
C SER A 428 -6.06 -23.76 12.42
N ILE A 429 -6.17 -24.27 11.19
CA ILE A 429 -6.08 -23.45 9.96
C ILE A 429 -7.47 -23.32 9.39
N GLU A 430 -7.93 -22.11 9.26
CA GLU A 430 -9.11 -21.71 8.50
C GLU A 430 -8.71 -21.23 7.10
N LYS A 431 -9.68 -20.83 6.29
CA LYS A 431 -9.41 -20.42 4.90
C LYS A 431 -8.30 -19.35 4.78
N ASP A 432 -8.38 -18.29 5.57
CA ASP A 432 -7.51 -17.11 5.45
C ASP A 432 -6.80 -16.72 6.76
N TYR A 433 -7.00 -17.46 7.84
CA TYR A 433 -6.43 -17.19 9.17
C TYR A 433 -6.22 -18.48 9.96
N MET A 434 -5.52 -18.37 11.07
CA MET A 434 -5.38 -19.46 12.04
C MET A 434 -6.18 -19.14 13.32
N LEU A 435 -6.73 -20.17 13.94
CA LEU A 435 -7.30 -20.08 15.28
C LEU A 435 -6.20 -20.33 16.32
N GLY A 436 -6.27 -19.60 17.43
CA GLY A 436 -5.30 -19.74 18.50
C GLY A 436 -5.90 -19.59 19.89
N ASN A 437 -5.19 -20.15 20.87
CA ASN A 437 -5.44 -19.98 22.30
C ASN A 437 -4.43 -18.99 22.87
N ILE A 438 -4.90 -17.93 23.52
CA ILE A 438 -4.05 -16.96 24.20
C ILE A 438 -3.47 -17.65 25.44
N LEU A 439 -2.16 -17.65 25.56
CA LEU A 439 -1.46 -18.21 26.73
C LEU A 439 -1.48 -17.18 27.87
N GLN A 440 -1.70 -17.68 29.08
CA GLN A 440 -1.71 -16.85 30.30
C GLN A 440 -0.30 -16.50 30.76
#